data_a9fe502654662e7d01d0a8c4f5583140
#
_entry.id   a9fe502654662e7d01d0a8c4f5583140
#
_cell.length_a   1.000
_cell.length_b   1.000
_cell.length_c   1.000
_cell.angle_alpha   90.00
_cell.angle_beta   90.00
_cell.angle_gamma   90.00
#
_symmetry.space_group_name_H-M   'P 1'
#
loop_
_entity.id
_entity.type
_entity.pdbx_description
1 polymer ?
#
loop_
_entity_poly.entity_id
_entity_poly.type
_entity_poly.pdbx_seq_one_letter_code
_entity_poly.pdbx_strand_id
1 'polypeptide(L)'
;MSHLNTQIRGFACYLPPNVKTSEDTVPFGTLPRGIDFKRLTKIDSHHEALDDQGSLELAIEAANKAIERSGVSKEEIDLVISCSVTKLNSNLQNLLEPCLASHICTALEIDAQNFDVANACSGMVTGLLIANQRIKAGKIRNALVVSGEYLTGALYEALDKNLLFNRKALASLTIGDAGGAYVISKSEEDRIRFFEPITLAHYSKLCIGDAAVGRPGPAMRTESRKLQNAALENLGEYVKRGFENPEEWSTHHHLISHQTTPRAVEKGALVVHNALGHGDAARSISHTGNTASTSHVAVLEKLLEDGDLTSNQKVYFIAFGSGLSLIGMSFQVPLEVEKW
;
A
#
# COMPACT_ATOMS: atom_id res chain seq x y z
N MET A 1 -9.03 -30.20 -12.17
CA MET A 1 -8.16 -29.25 -12.86
C MET A 1 -6.96 -29.02 -11.95
N SER A 2 -5.72 -29.27 -12.43
CA SER A 2 -4.54 -28.91 -11.64
C SER A 2 -4.50 -27.39 -11.47
N HIS A 3 -4.53 -26.91 -10.24
CA HIS A 3 -4.35 -25.50 -9.97
C HIS A 3 -2.92 -25.11 -10.40
N LEU A 4 -2.80 -24.02 -11.17
CA LEU A 4 -1.51 -23.45 -11.52
C LEU A 4 -0.93 -22.73 -10.30
N ASN A 5 0.39 -22.75 -10.18
CA ASN A 5 1.14 -22.10 -9.13
C ASN A 5 1.49 -20.67 -9.51
N THR A 6 1.81 -19.84 -8.52
CA THR A 6 2.07 -18.42 -8.69
C THR A 6 3.26 -17.93 -7.88
N GLN A 7 3.91 -16.87 -8.39
CA GLN A 7 4.98 -16.16 -7.71
C GLN A 7 4.96 -14.67 -8.01
N ILE A 8 5.51 -13.86 -7.14
CA ILE A 8 5.91 -12.49 -7.45
C ILE A 8 7.22 -12.57 -8.23
N ARG A 9 7.28 -11.98 -9.43
CA ARG A 9 8.46 -11.92 -10.30
C ARG A 9 9.25 -10.65 -10.12
N GLY A 10 8.56 -9.54 -9.84
CA GLY A 10 9.15 -8.24 -9.62
C GLY A 10 8.25 -7.36 -8.77
N PHE A 11 8.85 -6.45 -8.05
CA PHE A 11 8.14 -5.37 -7.36
C PHE A 11 9.01 -4.11 -7.35
N ALA A 12 8.35 -2.97 -7.22
CA ALA A 12 9.05 -1.70 -7.03
C ALA A 12 8.18 -0.71 -6.26
N CYS A 13 8.83 0.13 -5.48
CA CYS A 13 8.27 1.38 -4.99
C CYS A 13 8.98 2.54 -5.69
N TYR A 14 8.22 3.54 -6.09
CA TYR A 14 8.73 4.84 -6.50
C TYR A 14 8.36 5.86 -5.44
N LEU A 15 9.37 6.44 -4.82
CA LEU A 15 9.23 7.57 -3.90
C LEU A 15 9.70 8.82 -4.65
N PRO A 16 8.84 9.84 -4.84
CA PRO A 16 9.27 11.09 -5.48
C PRO A 16 10.50 11.69 -4.79
N PRO A 17 11.42 12.34 -5.52
CA PRO A 17 12.65 12.86 -4.93
C PRO A 17 12.44 14.08 -4.01
N ASN A 18 11.26 14.71 -4.07
CA ASN A 18 10.92 15.86 -3.24
C ASN A 18 10.58 15.40 -1.82
N VAL A 19 11.56 15.43 -0.92
CA VAL A 19 11.40 15.05 0.49
C VAL A 19 11.13 16.29 1.33
N LYS A 20 10.07 16.25 2.13
CA LYS A 20 9.72 17.29 3.11
C LYS A 20 9.87 16.75 4.53
N THR A 21 10.54 17.53 5.38
CA THR A 21 10.58 17.20 6.81
C THR A 21 9.26 17.55 7.48
N SER A 22 9.00 16.93 8.63
CA SER A 22 7.81 17.26 9.42
C SER A 22 7.82 18.72 9.90
N GLU A 23 8.99 19.31 10.13
CA GLU A 23 9.14 20.71 10.51
C GLU A 23 8.83 21.66 9.33
N ASP A 24 9.22 21.30 8.11
CA ASP A 24 8.93 22.10 6.90
C ASP A 24 7.43 22.10 6.59
N THR A 25 6.78 20.95 6.78
CA THR A 25 5.35 20.75 6.43
C THR A 25 4.42 21.33 7.48
N VAL A 26 4.75 21.13 8.77
CA VAL A 26 3.96 21.58 9.92
C VAL A 26 4.84 22.41 10.84
N PRO A 27 5.16 23.67 10.46
CA PRO A 27 6.00 24.55 11.25
C PRO A 27 5.51 24.72 12.69
N PHE A 28 6.44 24.95 13.60
CA PHE A 28 6.09 25.22 14.99
C PHE A 28 5.07 26.36 15.11
N GLY A 29 3.97 26.10 15.83
CA GLY A 29 2.88 27.06 15.97
C GLY A 29 1.71 26.88 15.01
N THR A 30 1.83 26.05 13.96
CA THR A 30 0.71 25.70 13.06
C THR A 30 -0.35 24.88 13.79
N LEU A 31 0.07 23.99 14.68
CA LEU A 31 -0.82 23.21 15.54
C LEU A 31 -1.12 23.94 16.85
N PRO A 32 -2.21 23.58 17.54
CA PRO A 32 -2.57 24.13 18.85
C PRO A 32 -1.39 24.09 19.82
N ARG A 33 -1.31 25.10 20.72
CA ARG A 33 -0.24 25.18 21.73
C ARG A 33 -0.05 23.87 22.47
N GLY A 34 1.17 23.35 22.50
CA GLY A 34 1.57 22.12 23.18
C GLY A 34 1.46 20.85 22.32
N ILE A 35 1.06 20.95 21.05
CA ILE A 35 1.11 19.82 20.12
C ILE A 35 2.38 19.95 19.27
N ASP A 36 3.29 19.00 19.47
CA ASP A 36 4.45 18.76 18.63
C ASP A 36 4.11 17.66 17.64
N PHE A 37 4.11 17.98 16.36
CA PHE A 37 3.70 17.06 15.29
C PHE A 37 4.60 15.82 15.23
N LYS A 38 5.91 16.01 15.21
CA LYS A 38 6.89 14.92 15.15
C LYS A 38 6.79 14.00 16.37
N ARG A 39 6.65 14.60 17.58
CA ARG A 39 6.45 13.83 18.81
C ARG A 39 5.14 13.04 18.81
N LEU A 40 4.08 13.61 18.22
CA LEU A 40 2.76 12.97 18.14
C LEU A 40 2.74 11.81 17.14
N THR A 41 3.27 12.02 15.94
CA THR A 41 3.17 11.07 14.81
C THR A 41 4.35 10.12 14.73
N LYS A 42 5.55 10.54 15.16
CA LYS A 42 6.83 9.84 14.96
C LYS A 42 7.21 9.73 13.47
N ILE A 43 6.70 10.64 12.65
CA ILE A 43 7.07 10.77 11.23
C ILE A 43 8.12 11.87 11.13
N ASP A 44 9.26 11.56 10.54
CA ASP A 44 10.38 12.49 10.36
C ASP A 44 10.26 13.26 9.06
N SER A 45 9.83 12.57 8.00
CA SER A 45 9.66 13.12 6.66
C SER A 45 8.62 12.35 5.85
N HIS A 46 8.23 12.90 4.72
CA HIS A 46 7.41 12.26 3.70
C HIS A 46 7.88 12.71 2.31
N HIS A 47 7.45 12.00 1.29
CA HIS A 47 7.71 12.33 -0.10
C HIS A 47 6.50 13.03 -0.71
N GLU A 48 6.74 14.00 -1.58
CA GLU A 48 5.72 14.71 -2.33
C GLU A 48 5.96 14.58 -3.83
N ALA A 49 4.88 14.36 -4.57
CA ALA A 49 4.91 14.34 -6.02
C ALA A 49 5.51 15.64 -6.59
N LEU A 50 6.20 15.53 -7.71
CA LEU A 50 6.66 16.70 -8.48
C LEU A 50 5.46 17.42 -9.11
N ASP A 51 5.68 18.67 -9.55
CA ASP A 51 4.62 19.52 -10.12
C ASP A 51 3.92 18.89 -11.34
N ASP A 52 4.60 17.99 -12.05
CA ASP A 52 4.12 17.28 -13.23
C ASP A 52 3.68 15.83 -12.92
N GLN A 53 3.47 15.49 -11.67
CA GLN A 53 3.10 14.14 -11.23
C GLN A 53 1.77 14.13 -10.48
N GLY A 54 0.87 13.29 -10.94
CA GLY A 54 -0.32 12.83 -10.21
C GLY A 54 -0.25 11.33 -9.96
N SER A 55 -1.37 10.72 -9.64
CA SER A 55 -1.44 9.27 -9.38
C SER A 55 -1.01 8.44 -10.60
N LEU A 56 -1.30 8.93 -11.82
CA LEU A 56 -0.95 8.23 -13.04
C LEU A 56 0.56 8.14 -13.22
N GLU A 57 1.26 9.25 -13.10
CA GLU A 57 2.71 9.33 -13.32
C GLU A 57 3.47 8.55 -12.23
N LEU A 58 3.04 8.64 -10.97
CA LEU A 58 3.60 7.84 -9.87
C LEU A 58 3.45 6.34 -10.12
N ALA A 59 2.29 5.91 -10.65
CA ALA A 59 2.04 4.51 -11.00
C ALA A 59 2.96 4.04 -12.14
N ILE A 60 3.16 4.87 -13.19
CA ILE A 60 3.99 4.56 -14.34
C ILE A 60 5.45 4.35 -13.93
N GLU A 61 6.01 5.21 -13.07
CA GLU A 61 7.38 5.10 -12.58
C GLU A 61 7.60 3.76 -11.85
N ALA A 62 6.70 3.41 -10.93
CA ALA A 62 6.79 2.14 -10.20
C ALA A 62 6.59 0.93 -11.12
N ALA A 63 5.67 1.02 -12.09
CA ALA A 63 5.39 -0.06 -13.04
C ALA A 63 6.60 -0.37 -13.93
N ASN A 64 7.23 0.65 -14.52
CA ASN A 64 8.44 0.46 -15.33
C ASN A 64 9.53 -0.29 -14.57
N LYS A 65 9.84 0.15 -13.35
CA LYS A 65 10.86 -0.48 -12.50
C LYS A 65 10.49 -1.92 -12.11
N ALA A 66 9.21 -2.19 -11.79
CA ALA A 66 8.77 -3.54 -11.46
C ALA A 66 8.79 -4.49 -12.66
N ILE A 67 8.42 -4.01 -13.85
CA ILE A 67 8.48 -4.78 -15.11
C ILE A 67 9.95 -5.13 -15.44
N GLU A 68 10.85 -4.15 -15.40
CA GLU A 68 12.28 -4.36 -15.60
C GLU A 68 12.84 -5.44 -14.66
N ARG A 69 12.61 -5.32 -13.37
CA ARG A 69 13.05 -6.28 -12.35
C ARG A 69 12.46 -7.68 -12.55
N SER A 70 11.24 -7.77 -13.06
CA SER A 70 10.56 -9.05 -13.27
C SER A 70 11.16 -9.86 -14.42
N GLY A 71 11.79 -9.22 -15.38
CA GLY A 71 12.22 -9.82 -16.64
C GLY A 71 11.07 -10.29 -17.54
N VAL A 72 9.81 -9.86 -17.23
CA VAL A 72 8.63 -10.12 -18.07
C VAL A 72 8.51 -8.97 -19.06
N SER A 73 8.39 -9.28 -20.36
CA SER A 73 8.19 -8.22 -21.36
C SER A 73 6.78 -7.63 -21.28
N LYS A 74 6.61 -6.40 -21.77
CA LYS A 74 5.31 -5.71 -21.76
C LYS A 74 4.24 -6.47 -22.54
N GLU A 75 4.63 -7.12 -23.64
CA GLU A 75 3.78 -7.93 -24.51
C GLU A 75 3.30 -9.23 -23.83
N GLU A 76 4.01 -9.69 -22.80
CA GLU A 76 3.64 -10.88 -22.04
C GLU A 76 2.70 -10.59 -20.88
N ILE A 77 2.38 -9.33 -20.60
CA ILE A 77 1.44 -8.94 -19.55
C ILE A 77 0.02 -9.12 -20.07
N ASP A 78 -0.72 -10.05 -19.49
CA ASP A 78 -2.10 -10.38 -19.88
C ASP A 78 -3.16 -9.52 -19.16
N LEU A 79 -2.80 -8.92 -18.01
CA LEU A 79 -3.72 -8.18 -17.14
C LEU A 79 -3.00 -7.04 -16.42
N VAL A 80 -3.61 -5.85 -16.41
CA VAL A 80 -3.20 -4.71 -15.57
C VAL A 80 -4.33 -4.36 -14.60
N ILE A 81 -4.02 -4.32 -13.31
CA ILE A 81 -4.98 -3.91 -12.26
C ILE A 81 -4.43 -2.67 -11.56
N SER A 82 -5.14 -1.54 -11.69
CA SER A 82 -4.85 -0.37 -10.88
C SER A 82 -5.59 -0.43 -9.54
N CYS A 83 -4.87 -0.14 -8.46
CA CYS A 83 -5.39 -0.20 -7.09
C CYS A 83 -5.32 1.15 -6.39
N SER A 84 -5.16 2.23 -7.14
CA SER A 84 -4.98 3.59 -6.62
C SER A 84 -6.22 4.07 -5.87
N VAL A 85 -6.01 4.64 -4.68
CA VAL A 85 -7.06 5.34 -3.93
C VAL A 85 -7.37 6.68 -4.60
N THR A 86 -6.33 7.38 -5.05
CA THR A 86 -6.46 8.61 -5.83
C THR A 86 -6.23 8.33 -7.32
N LYS A 87 -6.95 9.04 -8.18
CA LYS A 87 -6.92 8.84 -9.64
C LYS A 87 -6.77 10.18 -10.34
N LEU A 88 -5.58 10.73 -10.24
CA LEU A 88 -5.25 12.06 -10.74
C LEU A 88 -4.18 11.98 -11.83
N ASN A 89 -4.31 12.82 -12.88
CA ASN A 89 -3.22 13.08 -13.83
C ASN A 89 -2.29 14.18 -13.32
N SER A 90 -1.25 14.51 -14.09
CA SER A 90 -0.27 15.56 -13.79
C SER A 90 -0.88 16.96 -13.59
N ASN A 91 -2.06 17.23 -14.15
CA ASN A 91 -2.81 18.48 -13.92
C ASN A 91 -3.74 18.39 -12.70
N LEU A 92 -3.64 17.34 -11.89
CA LEU A 92 -4.47 17.03 -10.73
C LEU A 92 -5.98 16.95 -11.05
N GLN A 93 -6.32 16.55 -12.27
CA GLN A 93 -7.68 16.28 -12.70
C GLN A 93 -8.05 14.83 -12.39
N ASN A 94 -9.25 14.62 -11.86
CA ASN A 94 -9.75 13.28 -11.60
C ASN A 94 -10.00 12.50 -12.91
N LEU A 95 -9.40 11.33 -13.01
CA LEU A 95 -9.61 10.37 -14.09
C LEU A 95 -10.76 9.42 -13.69
N LEU A 96 -11.96 9.72 -14.19
CA LEU A 96 -13.15 8.92 -13.88
C LEU A 96 -13.33 7.78 -14.90
N GLU A 97 -13.29 8.13 -16.19
CA GLU A 97 -13.39 7.22 -17.34
C GLU A 97 -12.55 7.74 -18.50
N PRO A 98 -11.82 6.89 -19.22
CA PRO A 98 -11.59 5.46 -18.91
C PRO A 98 -10.89 5.25 -17.58
N CYS A 99 -10.91 4.01 -17.05
CA CYS A 99 -10.30 3.69 -15.75
C CYS A 99 -8.79 3.97 -15.75
N LEU A 100 -8.21 4.20 -14.57
CA LEU A 100 -6.78 4.53 -14.44
C LEU A 100 -5.87 3.44 -15.04
N ALA A 101 -6.25 2.17 -14.92
CA ALA A 101 -5.53 1.06 -15.54
C ALA A 101 -5.42 1.21 -17.07
N SER A 102 -6.45 1.73 -17.75
CA SER A 102 -6.41 1.99 -19.20
C SER A 102 -5.40 3.08 -19.55
N HIS A 103 -5.34 4.15 -18.76
CA HIS A 103 -4.35 5.21 -18.94
C HIS A 103 -2.92 4.68 -18.73
N ILE A 104 -2.72 3.84 -17.72
CA ILE A 104 -1.44 3.18 -17.45
C ILE A 104 -1.05 2.27 -18.63
N CYS A 105 -1.98 1.45 -19.14
CA CYS A 105 -1.74 0.60 -20.30
C CYS A 105 -1.31 1.42 -21.53
N THR A 106 -2.00 2.54 -21.80
CA THR A 106 -1.66 3.43 -22.91
C THR A 106 -0.26 4.02 -22.74
N ALA A 107 0.07 4.52 -21.56
CA ALA A 107 1.37 5.13 -21.29
C ALA A 107 2.54 4.14 -21.33
N LEU A 108 2.29 2.89 -20.95
CA LEU A 108 3.29 1.81 -20.95
C LEU A 108 3.32 1.04 -22.30
N GLU A 109 2.41 1.32 -23.23
CA GLU A 109 2.25 0.57 -24.49
C GLU A 109 1.97 -0.93 -24.24
N ILE A 110 1.09 -1.22 -23.26
CA ILE A 110 0.67 -2.58 -22.90
C ILE A 110 -0.73 -2.84 -23.45
N ASP A 111 -0.88 -3.85 -24.31
CA ASP A 111 -2.18 -4.32 -24.82
C ASP A 111 -2.69 -5.50 -24.00
N ALA A 112 -3.34 -5.21 -22.88
CA ALA A 112 -3.80 -6.20 -21.92
C ALA A 112 -5.23 -5.91 -21.42
N GLN A 113 -5.88 -6.93 -20.87
CA GLN A 113 -7.09 -6.70 -20.07
C GLN A 113 -6.75 -5.75 -18.92
N ASN A 114 -7.63 -4.78 -18.66
CA ASN A 114 -7.34 -3.83 -17.59
C ASN A 114 -8.61 -3.35 -16.89
N PHE A 115 -8.50 -3.06 -15.59
CA PHE A 115 -9.56 -2.49 -14.76
C PHE A 115 -9.00 -1.97 -13.44
N ASP A 116 -9.78 -1.15 -12.75
CA ASP A 116 -9.45 -0.65 -11.41
C ASP A 116 -10.12 -1.47 -10.32
N VAL A 117 -9.43 -1.60 -9.19
CA VAL A 117 -9.94 -2.19 -7.95
C VAL A 117 -9.92 -1.17 -6.83
N ALA A 118 -11.06 -0.91 -6.22
CA ALA A 118 -11.20 0.00 -5.09
C ALA A 118 -11.39 -0.79 -3.78
N ASN A 119 -10.34 -0.85 -2.95
CA ASN A 119 -10.40 -1.38 -1.59
C ASN A 119 -9.50 -0.59 -0.63
N ALA A 120 -9.45 0.72 -0.81
CA ALA A 120 -8.63 1.66 -0.03
C ALA A 120 -7.18 1.16 0.13
N CYS A 121 -6.59 1.30 1.34
CA CYS A 121 -5.21 0.91 1.59
C CYS A 121 -4.92 -0.60 1.44
N SER A 122 -5.93 -1.47 1.38
CA SER A 122 -5.78 -2.89 1.06
C SER A 122 -5.90 -3.19 -0.45
N GLY A 123 -6.04 -2.16 -1.29
CA GLY A 123 -6.28 -2.29 -2.72
C GLY A 123 -5.23 -3.14 -3.43
N MET A 124 -3.94 -2.89 -3.23
CA MET A 124 -2.89 -3.65 -3.93
C MET A 124 -2.88 -5.14 -3.53
N VAL A 125 -3.08 -5.48 -2.25
CA VAL A 125 -3.14 -6.89 -1.83
C VAL A 125 -4.41 -7.55 -2.37
N THR A 126 -5.51 -6.79 -2.50
CA THR A 126 -6.74 -7.27 -3.17
C THR A 126 -6.51 -7.49 -4.67
N GLY A 127 -5.81 -6.59 -5.35
CA GLY A 127 -5.41 -6.75 -6.75
C GLY A 127 -4.54 -7.98 -6.97
N LEU A 128 -3.56 -8.21 -6.08
CA LEU A 128 -2.74 -9.42 -6.11
C LEU A 128 -3.57 -10.70 -5.90
N LEU A 129 -4.56 -10.69 -5.00
CA LEU A 129 -5.49 -11.82 -4.83
C LEU A 129 -6.25 -12.11 -6.12
N ILE A 130 -6.80 -11.08 -6.77
CA ILE A 130 -7.55 -11.24 -8.03
C ILE A 130 -6.63 -11.79 -9.14
N ALA A 131 -5.44 -11.22 -9.32
CA ALA A 131 -4.46 -11.68 -10.30
C ALA A 131 -4.05 -13.14 -10.04
N ASN A 132 -3.76 -13.49 -8.79
CA ASN A 132 -3.44 -14.86 -8.35
C ASN A 132 -4.57 -15.85 -8.72
N GLN A 133 -5.81 -15.50 -8.43
CA GLN A 133 -6.97 -16.36 -8.76
C GLN A 133 -7.12 -16.56 -10.28
N ARG A 134 -6.89 -15.52 -11.09
CA ARG A 134 -6.97 -15.61 -12.54
C ARG A 134 -5.84 -16.46 -13.13
N ILE A 135 -4.62 -16.37 -12.58
CA ILE A 135 -3.49 -17.23 -12.98
C ILE A 135 -3.79 -18.69 -12.58
N LYS A 136 -4.21 -18.94 -11.33
CA LYS A 136 -4.55 -20.30 -10.86
C LYS A 136 -5.70 -20.94 -11.65
N ALA A 137 -6.60 -20.12 -12.19
CA ALA A 137 -7.67 -20.58 -13.09
C ALA A 137 -7.21 -20.77 -14.55
N GLY A 138 -5.94 -20.51 -14.87
CA GLY A 138 -5.38 -20.66 -16.21
C GLY A 138 -5.91 -19.65 -17.23
N LYS A 139 -6.42 -18.48 -16.77
CA LYS A 139 -6.97 -17.44 -17.65
C LYS A 139 -5.93 -16.46 -18.15
N ILE A 140 -4.87 -16.28 -17.40
CA ILE A 140 -3.73 -15.39 -17.68
C ILE A 140 -2.44 -16.05 -17.17
N ARG A 141 -1.29 -15.56 -17.61
CA ARG A 141 0.04 -16.01 -17.16
C ARG A 141 0.75 -14.97 -16.32
N ASN A 142 0.64 -13.70 -16.73
CA ASN A 142 1.31 -12.59 -16.07
C ASN A 142 0.32 -11.45 -15.83
N ALA A 143 0.44 -10.79 -14.67
CA ALA A 143 -0.32 -9.60 -14.36
C ALA A 143 0.55 -8.53 -13.70
N LEU A 144 0.29 -7.28 -14.04
CA LEU A 144 0.80 -6.09 -13.38
C LEU A 144 -0.28 -5.58 -12.41
N VAL A 145 0.05 -5.50 -11.12
CA VAL A 145 -0.78 -4.85 -10.09
C VAL A 145 -0.07 -3.59 -9.67
N VAL A 146 -0.69 -2.44 -9.88
CA VAL A 146 -0.04 -1.13 -9.76
C VAL A 146 -0.91 -0.13 -9.02
N SER A 147 -0.28 0.82 -8.34
CA SER A 147 -0.94 1.94 -7.69
C SER A 147 -0.05 3.18 -7.72
N GLY A 148 -0.64 4.34 -7.95
CA GLY A 148 -0.02 5.64 -7.71
C GLY A 148 -0.89 6.43 -6.74
N GLU A 149 -0.28 6.95 -5.69
CA GLU A 149 -0.98 7.61 -4.60
C GLU A 149 -0.51 9.05 -4.46
N TYR A 150 -1.30 9.98 -4.99
CA TYR A 150 -1.16 11.41 -4.75
C TYR A 150 -2.02 11.80 -3.56
N LEU A 151 -1.45 11.83 -2.38
CA LEU A 151 -2.18 11.99 -1.11
C LEU A 151 -1.91 13.32 -0.43
N THR A 152 -0.75 13.94 -0.68
CA THR A 152 -0.32 15.20 -0.02
C THR A 152 -1.28 16.35 -0.28
N GLY A 153 -2.11 16.30 -1.32
CA GLY A 153 -3.27 17.18 -1.47
C GLY A 153 -4.19 17.22 -0.25
N ALA A 154 -4.43 16.06 0.40
CA ALA A 154 -5.24 15.99 1.62
C ALA A 154 -4.49 16.50 2.87
N LEU A 155 -3.16 16.43 2.88
CA LEU A 155 -2.34 17.02 3.93
C LEU A 155 -2.49 18.54 3.91
N TYR A 156 -2.29 19.15 2.75
CA TYR A 156 -2.43 20.60 2.60
C TYR A 156 -3.87 21.08 2.79
N GLU A 157 -4.87 20.30 2.34
CA GLU A 157 -6.28 20.59 2.62
C GLU A 157 -6.56 20.59 4.14
N ALA A 158 -5.93 19.70 4.88
CA ALA A 158 -6.06 19.67 6.33
C ALA A 158 -5.38 20.86 7.02
N LEU A 159 -4.21 21.29 6.53
CA LEU A 159 -3.49 22.47 7.06
C LEU A 159 -4.25 23.77 6.82
N ASP A 160 -4.96 23.91 5.69
CA ASP A 160 -5.80 25.07 5.37
C ASP A 160 -7.01 25.20 6.31
N LYS A 161 -7.36 24.14 7.04
CA LYS A 161 -8.48 24.10 7.96
C LYS A 161 -8.03 24.34 9.40
N ASN A 162 -8.93 24.92 10.21
CA ASN A 162 -8.66 25.02 11.64
C ASN A 162 -8.75 23.63 12.31
N LEU A 163 -7.60 23.00 12.50
CA LEU A 163 -7.46 21.64 13.07
C LEU A 163 -7.97 21.52 14.53
N LEU A 164 -8.11 22.66 15.26
CA LEU A 164 -8.76 22.66 16.59
C LEU A 164 -10.19 22.16 16.52
N PHE A 165 -10.91 22.55 15.46
CA PHE A 165 -12.31 22.18 15.24
C PHE A 165 -12.48 20.98 14.31
N ASN A 166 -11.46 20.62 13.54
CA ASN A 166 -11.51 19.52 12.56
C ASN A 166 -10.52 18.39 12.90
N ARG A 167 -10.69 17.78 14.07
CA ARG A 167 -9.81 16.68 14.54
C ARG A 167 -9.80 15.45 13.61
N LYS A 168 -10.84 15.27 12.77
CA LYS A 168 -10.90 14.16 11.81
C LYS A 168 -9.91 14.33 10.64
N ALA A 169 -9.43 15.53 10.39
CA ALA A 169 -8.41 15.81 9.38
C ALA A 169 -6.98 15.54 9.88
N LEU A 170 -6.75 15.34 11.18
CA LEU A 170 -5.40 15.14 11.73
C LEU A 170 -4.65 13.93 11.11
N ALA A 171 -5.36 12.89 10.70
CA ALA A 171 -4.74 11.73 10.04
C ALA A 171 -4.14 12.10 8.68
N SER A 172 -4.66 13.11 8.00
CA SER A 172 -4.11 13.60 6.73
C SER A 172 -2.70 14.18 6.86
N LEU A 173 -2.30 14.59 8.05
CA LEU A 173 -0.96 15.12 8.29
C LEU A 173 0.13 14.02 8.27
N THR A 174 -0.26 12.75 8.25
CA THR A 174 0.68 11.61 8.31
C THR A 174 1.00 10.99 6.95
N ILE A 175 0.42 11.51 5.86
CA ILE A 175 0.48 10.91 4.52
C ILE A 175 1.70 11.37 3.72
N GLY A 176 2.02 10.60 2.69
CA GLY A 176 3.03 10.90 1.68
C GLY A 176 2.64 10.29 0.33
N ASP A 177 3.26 10.76 -0.74
CA ASP A 177 3.01 10.32 -2.11
C ASP A 177 3.96 9.19 -2.50
N ALA A 178 3.47 8.23 -3.28
CA ALA A 178 4.28 7.13 -3.79
C ALA A 178 3.62 6.42 -4.98
N GLY A 179 4.43 5.75 -5.79
CA GLY A 179 4.02 4.71 -6.72
C GLY A 179 4.40 3.33 -6.18
N GLY A 180 3.61 2.30 -6.50
CA GLY A 180 3.93 0.92 -6.16
C GLY A 180 3.46 -0.06 -7.23
N ALA A 181 4.25 -1.09 -7.51
CA ALA A 181 3.89 -2.09 -8.50
C ALA A 181 4.42 -3.49 -8.15
N TYR A 182 3.67 -4.50 -8.60
CA TYR A 182 4.04 -5.91 -8.57
C TYR A 182 3.78 -6.55 -9.92
N VAL A 183 4.70 -7.38 -10.36
CA VAL A 183 4.48 -8.33 -11.45
C VAL A 183 4.32 -9.72 -10.83
N ILE A 184 3.13 -10.32 -11.00
CA ILE A 184 2.79 -11.67 -10.54
C ILE A 184 2.65 -12.59 -11.75
N SER A 185 3.25 -13.78 -11.68
CA SER A 185 3.33 -14.71 -12.80
C SER A 185 2.99 -16.15 -12.38
N LYS A 186 2.63 -16.95 -13.38
CA LYS A 186 2.60 -18.40 -13.26
C LYS A 186 4.00 -18.92 -12.89
N SER A 187 4.06 -19.95 -12.05
CA SER A 187 5.31 -20.59 -11.64
C SER A 187 5.18 -22.12 -11.58
N GLU A 188 6.30 -22.80 -11.37
CA GLU A 188 6.32 -24.25 -11.14
C GLU A 188 5.93 -24.59 -9.69
N GLU A 189 6.31 -23.73 -8.73
CA GLU A 189 6.01 -23.85 -7.33
C GLU A 189 5.01 -22.78 -6.88
N ASP A 190 4.15 -23.10 -5.90
CA ASP A 190 3.25 -22.11 -5.32
C ASP A 190 3.97 -21.31 -4.23
N ARG A 191 4.32 -20.07 -4.59
CA ARG A 191 5.09 -19.17 -3.72
C ARG A 191 4.24 -18.09 -3.08
N ILE A 192 2.91 -18.10 -3.31
CA ILE A 192 1.98 -17.12 -2.76
C ILE A 192 0.80 -17.82 -2.13
N ARG A 193 0.51 -17.49 -0.87
CA ARG A 193 -0.68 -17.91 -0.15
C ARG A 193 -1.46 -16.70 0.31
N PHE A 194 -2.74 -16.64 0.00
CA PHE A 194 -3.67 -15.65 0.53
C PHE A 194 -4.48 -16.25 1.68
N PHE A 195 -4.76 -15.40 2.66
CA PHE A 195 -5.67 -15.71 3.75
C PHE A 195 -7.04 -15.13 3.43
N GLU A 196 -8.11 -15.80 3.85
CA GLU A 196 -9.47 -15.38 3.53
C GLU A 196 -9.72 -13.94 3.98
N PRO A 197 -10.06 -13.02 3.05
CA PRO A 197 -10.28 -11.63 3.42
C PRO A 197 -11.57 -11.47 4.21
N ILE A 198 -11.57 -10.52 5.16
CA ILE A 198 -12.79 -10.15 5.89
C ILE A 198 -13.14 -8.69 5.65
N THR A 199 -14.44 -8.41 5.62
CA THR A 199 -14.97 -7.04 5.51
C THR A 199 -16.00 -6.78 6.61
N LEU A 200 -15.79 -5.69 7.33
CA LEU A 200 -16.60 -5.24 8.46
C LEU A 200 -17.28 -3.91 8.08
N ALA A 201 -18.28 -3.99 7.20
CA ALA A 201 -18.89 -2.82 6.54
C ALA A 201 -19.51 -1.79 7.49
N HIS A 202 -19.87 -2.17 8.72
CA HIS A 202 -20.38 -1.26 9.73
C HIS A 202 -19.37 -0.20 10.20
N TYR A 203 -18.07 -0.37 9.88
CA TYR A 203 -17.01 0.61 10.13
C TYR A 203 -16.74 1.55 8.94
N SER A 204 -17.50 1.47 7.84
CA SER A 204 -17.24 2.23 6.60
C SER A 204 -17.17 3.75 6.79
N LYS A 205 -17.90 4.29 7.78
CA LYS A 205 -17.93 5.74 8.07
C LYS A 205 -16.74 6.25 8.91
N LEU A 206 -15.84 5.37 9.35
CA LEU A 206 -14.72 5.76 10.21
C LEU A 206 -13.56 6.42 9.44
N CYS A 207 -13.44 6.16 8.15
CA CYS A 207 -12.48 6.83 7.28
C CYS A 207 -13.12 7.06 5.91
N ILE A 208 -13.18 8.30 5.49
CA ILE A 208 -13.80 8.74 4.24
C ILE A 208 -12.80 9.60 3.48
N GLY A 209 -12.56 9.24 2.23
CA GLY A 209 -11.85 10.04 1.25
C GLY A 209 -12.84 10.72 0.30
N ASP A 210 -12.68 12.00 0.08
CA ASP A 210 -13.47 12.82 -0.83
C ASP A 210 -12.55 13.70 -1.70
N ALA A 211 -13.12 14.40 -2.68
CA ALA A 211 -12.42 15.51 -3.33
C ALA A 211 -12.28 16.70 -2.35
N ALA A 212 -11.15 17.37 -2.38
CA ALA A 212 -10.96 18.60 -1.61
C ALA A 212 -11.87 19.71 -2.14
N VAL A 213 -12.30 20.59 -1.21
CA VAL A 213 -13.14 21.76 -1.57
C VAL A 213 -12.23 22.98 -1.68
N GLY A 214 -12.28 23.66 -2.84
CA GLY A 214 -11.53 24.88 -3.07
C GLY A 214 -10.06 24.69 -3.50
N ARG A 215 -9.61 23.45 -3.69
CA ARG A 215 -8.29 23.12 -4.22
C ARG A 215 -8.34 21.77 -4.96
N PRO A 216 -7.42 21.50 -5.90
CA PRO A 216 -7.27 20.18 -6.50
C PRO A 216 -6.81 19.13 -5.47
N GLY A 217 -7.13 17.86 -5.75
CA GLY A 217 -6.66 16.72 -4.98
C GLY A 217 -7.67 16.18 -3.97
N PRO A 218 -7.24 15.22 -3.14
CA PRO A 218 -8.10 14.55 -2.17
C PRO A 218 -8.28 15.34 -0.86
N ALA A 219 -9.31 14.96 -0.12
CA ALA A 219 -9.52 15.27 1.30
C ALA A 219 -9.78 13.99 2.08
N MET A 220 -9.37 13.92 3.34
CA MET A 220 -9.60 12.74 4.18
C MET A 220 -10.15 13.12 5.55
N ARG A 221 -11.16 12.38 6.00
CA ARG A 221 -11.73 12.49 7.34
C ARG A 221 -11.69 11.14 8.04
N THR A 222 -10.97 11.05 9.15
CA THR A 222 -10.75 9.78 9.84
C THR A 222 -11.01 9.87 11.34
N GLU A 223 -11.83 8.98 11.86
CA GLU A 223 -11.95 8.72 13.30
C GLU A 223 -10.83 7.74 13.73
N SER A 224 -9.58 8.18 13.66
CA SER A 224 -8.36 7.36 13.72
C SER A 224 -8.34 6.40 14.90
N ARG A 225 -8.73 6.85 16.09
CA ARG A 225 -8.74 6.01 17.31
C ARG A 225 -9.74 4.85 17.21
N LYS A 226 -10.95 5.14 16.71
CA LYS A 226 -11.99 4.10 16.56
C LYS A 226 -11.60 3.11 15.48
N LEU A 227 -11.09 3.60 14.35
CA LEU A 227 -10.64 2.76 13.24
C LEU A 227 -9.49 1.84 13.68
N GLN A 228 -8.48 2.37 14.39
CA GLN A 228 -7.37 1.58 14.92
C GLN A 228 -7.86 0.52 15.91
N ASN A 229 -8.74 0.86 16.84
CA ASN A 229 -9.28 -0.11 17.79
C ASN A 229 -10.03 -1.23 17.06
N ALA A 230 -10.92 -0.90 16.12
CA ALA A 230 -11.65 -1.88 15.33
C ALA A 230 -10.70 -2.82 14.55
N ALA A 231 -9.61 -2.30 13.99
CA ALA A 231 -8.60 -3.11 13.31
C ALA A 231 -7.89 -4.07 14.29
N LEU A 232 -7.42 -3.57 15.44
CA LEU A 232 -6.68 -4.38 16.42
C LEU A 232 -7.56 -5.45 17.08
N GLU A 233 -8.83 -5.13 17.37
CA GLU A 233 -9.81 -6.09 17.95
C GLU A 233 -10.04 -7.30 17.04
N ASN A 234 -10.00 -7.10 15.72
CA ASN A 234 -10.24 -8.17 14.75
C ASN A 234 -8.95 -8.87 14.28
N LEU A 235 -7.78 -8.24 14.46
CA LEU A 235 -6.51 -8.72 13.94
C LEU A 235 -6.08 -10.07 14.57
N GLY A 236 -6.20 -10.20 15.89
CA GLY A 236 -5.74 -11.40 16.61
C GLY A 236 -6.41 -12.67 16.13
N GLU A 237 -7.74 -12.66 16.03
CA GLU A 237 -8.51 -13.78 15.50
C GLU A 237 -8.26 -14.00 13.99
N TYR A 238 -8.08 -12.92 13.24
CA TYR A 238 -7.78 -12.99 11.82
C TYR A 238 -6.48 -13.77 11.55
N VAL A 239 -5.39 -13.41 12.22
CA VAL A 239 -4.10 -14.09 12.02
C VAL A 239 -4.11 -15.52 12.51
N LYS A 240 -4.80 -15.84 13.63
CA LYS A 240 -4.95 -17.23 14.11
C LYS A 240 -5.67 -18.12 13.10
N ARG A 241 -6.72 -17.62 12.45
CA ARG A 241 -7.42 -18.39 11.40
C ARG A 241 -6.56 -18.61 10.15
N GLY A 242 -5.64 -17.68 9.87
CA GLY A 242 -4.72 -17.78 8.75
C GLY A 242 -3.64 -18.83 8.92
N PHE A 243 -3.21 -19.09 10.15
CA PHE A 243 -2.14 -20.04 10.49
C PHE A 243 -2.70 -21.15 11.35
N GLU A 244 -3.13 -22.25 10.73
CA GLU A 244 -3.60 -23.45 11.45
C GLU A 244 -2.50 -24.07 12.29
N ASN A 245 -1.25 -24.00 11.82
CA ASN A 245 -0.07 -24.47 12.54
C ASN A 245 0.84 -23.27 12.92
N PRO A 246 1.05 -22.98 14.22
CA PRO A 246 1.96 -21.94 14.68
C PRO A 246 3.41 -22.10 14.18
N GLU A 247 3.86 -23.34 13.91
CA GLU A 247 5.18 -23.58 13.36
C GLU A 247 5.34 -23.00 11.95
N GLU A 248 4.28 -22.93 11.17
CA GLU A 248 4.29 -22.30 9.86
C GLU A 248 4.61 -20.80 9.95
N TRP A 249 4.06 -20.13 10.96
CA TRP A 249 4.35 -18.72 11.24
C TRP A 249 5.83 -18.49 11.57
N SER A 250 6.44 -19.38 12.32
CA SER A 250 7.86 -19.26 12.72
C SER A 250 8.84 -19.25 11.53
N THR A 251 8.40 -19.67 10.36
CA THR A 251 9.21 -19.65 9.13
C THR A 251 9.22 -18.30 8.40
N HIS A 252 8.41 -17.31 8.83
CA HIS A 252 8.38 -16.00 8.23
C HIS A 252 9.50 -15.12 8.77
N HIS A 253 10.19 -14.44 7.85
CA HIS A 253 11.33 -13.56 8.14
C HIS A 253 10.87 -12.13 8.40
N HIS A 254 9.84 -11.69 7.68
CA HIS A 254 9.34 -10.32 7.77
C HIS A 254 7.82 -10.28 7.93
N LEU A 255 7.36 -9.52 8.90
CA LEU A 255 5.98 -9.07 9.03
C LEU A 255 5.88 -7.63 8.49
N ILE A 256 5.05 -7.41 7.48
CA ILE A 256 4.80 -6.09 6.92
C ILE A 256 3.30 -5.80 7.03
N SER A 257 2.94 -4.90 7.94
CA SER A 257 1.57 -4.41 8.07
C SER A 257 1.40 -3.08 7.36
N HIS A 258 0.14 -2.70 7.08
CA HIS A 258 -0.16 -1.37 6.58
C HIS A 258 0.43 -0.28 7.48
N GLN A 259 1.11 0.69 6.86
CA GLN A 259 1.87 1.75 7.53
C GLN A 259 1.00 2.99 7.75
N THR A 260 0.46 3.18 8.95
CA THR A 260 -0.33 4.38 9.29
C THR A 260 0.40 5.35 10.21
N THR A 261 1.00 4.86 11.27
CA THR A 261 1.96 5.54 12.15
C THR A 261 2.87 4.50 12.80
N PRO A 262 4.12 4.84 13.20
CA PRO A 262 5.00 3.90 13.91
C PRO A 262 4.33 3.21 15.11
N ARG A 263 3.57 3.97 15.91
CA ARG A 263 2.82 3.40 17.05
C ARG A 263 1.73 2.41 16.64
N ALA A 264 1.07 2.65 15.50
CA ALA A 264 0.03 1.72 15.03
C ALA A 264 0.64 0.42 14.54
N VAL A 265 1.78 0.50 13.83
CA VAL A 265 2.55 -0.66 13.38
C VAL A 265 3.04 -1.48 14.59
N GLU A 266 3.61 -0.84 15.61
CA GLU A 266 4.05 -1.50 16.84
C GLU A 266 2.92 -2.22 17.58
N LYS A 267 1.74 -1.58 17.69
CA LYS A 267 0.57 -2.20 18.31
C LYS A 267 0.05 -3.39 17.51
N GLY A 268 0.03 -3.28 16.18
CA GLY A 268 -0.33 -4.39 15.29
C GLY A 268 0.63 -5.56 15.45
N ALA A 269 1.94 -5.30 15.45
CA ALA A 269 2.97 -6.31 15.67
C ALA A 269 2.81 -7.01 17.02
N LEU A 270 2.51 -6.27 18.09
CA LEU A 270 2.25 -6.85 19.42
C LEU A 270 1.02 -7.78 19.42
N VAL A 271 -0.05 -7.42 18.70
CA VAL A 271 -1.22 -8.31 18.58
C VAL A 271 -0.86 -9.59 17.84
N VAL A 272 -0.08 -9.50 16.75
CA VAL A 272 0.40 -10.67 16.00
C VAL A 272 1.33 -11.52 16.87
N HIS A 273 2.25 -10.89 17.59
CA HIS A 273 3.15 -11.57 18.54
C HIS A 273 2.38 -12.36 19.61
N ASN A 274 1.39 -11.74 20.22
CA ASN A 274 0.55 -12.40 21.24
C ASN A 274 -0.29 -13.54 20.66
N ALA A 275 -0.65 -13.45 19.38
CA ALA A 275 -1.47 -14.46 18.72
C ALA A 275 -0.65 -15.64 18.21
N LEU A 276 0.58 -15.43 17.72
CA LEU A 276 1.38 -16.39 16.97
C LEU A 276 2.78 -16.65 17.56
N GLY A 277 3.17 -15.96 18.65
CA GLY A 277 4.43 -16.20 19.37
C GLY A 277 5.59 -15.26 19.00
N HIS A 278 5.59 -14.65 17.83
CA HIS A 278 6.57 -13.61 17.42
C HIS A 278 5.98 -12.74 16.30
N GLY A 279 6.64 -11.65 15.91
CA GLY A 279 6.09 -10.80 14.85
C GLY A 279 6.53 -9.33 14.91
N ASP A 280 7.84 -9.09 14.93
CA ASP A 280 8.35 -7.73 14.79
C ASP A 280 8.06 -7.22 13.37
N ALA A 281 7.41 -6.05 13.29
CA ALA A 281 7.02 -5.50 12.00
C ALA A 281 8.10 -4.58 11.42
N ALA A 282 8.45 -4.82 10.16
CA ALA A 282 9.28 -3.92 9.37
C ALA A 282 8.55 -2.59 9.09
N ARG A 283 9.30 -1.50 8.97
CA ARG A 283 8.76 -0.13 8.89
C ARG A 283 9.51 0.74 7.89
N SER A 284 8.73 1.55 7.17
CA SER A 284 9.25 2.68 6.38
C SER A 284 8.57 4.00 6.75
N ILE A 285 7.44 3.95 7.46
CA ILE A 285 6.52 5.06 7.74
C ILE A 285 7.19 6.32 8.30
N SER A 286 8.28 6.19 9.06
CA SER A 286 8.98 7.35 9.64
C SER A 286 9.54 8.30 8.57
N HIS A 287 9.86 7.78 7.38
CA HIS A 287 10.51 8.51 6.29
C HIS A 287 9.62 8.68 5.05
N THR A 288 8.63 7.79 4.87
CA THR A 288 7.75 7.84 3.70
C THR A 288 6.42 8.54 3.97
N GLY A 289 6.02 8.64 5.23
CA GLY A 289 4.62 8.89 5.58
C GLY A 289 3.75 7.68 5.21
N ASN A 290 2.45 7.82 5.43
CA ASN A 290 1.46 6.80 5.02
C ASN A 290 1.14 6.96 3.54
N THR A 291 1.61 6.05 2.73
CA THR A 291 1.42 6.01 1.27
C THR A 291 0.22 5.13 0.86
N ALA A 292 -0.78 5.00 1.72
CA ALA A 292 -2.02 4.24 1.51
C ALA A 292 -1.77 2.82 0.96
N SER A 293 -2.25 2.50 -0.25
CA SER A 293 -2.19 1.15 -0.82
C SER A 293 -0.74 0.70 -1.14
N THR A 294 0.18 1.63 -1.40
CA THR A 294 1.59 1.34 -1.72
C THR A 294 2.46 1.09 -0.49
N SER A 295 1.92 1.24 0.72
CA SER A 295 2.72 1.19 1.96
C SER A 295 3.48 -0.14 2.16
N HIS A 296 2.95 -1.27 1.70
CA HIS A 296 3.62 -2.57 1.82
C HIS A 296 4.84 -2.68 0.90
N VAL A 297 4.71 -2.22 -0.35
CA VAL A 297 5.84 -2.24 -1.29
C VAL A 297 6.90 -1.20 -0.92
N ALA A 298 6.53 -0.10 -0.29
CA ALA A 298 7.49 0.87 0.25
C ALA A 298 8.37 0.25 1.36
N VAL A 299 7.79 -0.61 2.21
CA VAL A 299 8.59 -1.36 3.19
C VAL A 299 9.49 -2.41 2.52
N LEU A 300 9.00 -3.12 1.49
CA LEU A 300 9.85 -4.07 0.75
C LEU A 300 11.03 -3.38 0.08
N GLU A 301 10.80 -2.23 -0.55
CA GLU A 301 11.87 -1.43 -1.16
C GLU A 301 12.90 -1.02 -0.12
N LYS A 302 12.45 -0.55 1.05
CA LYS A 302 13.35 -0.19 2.16
C LYS A 302 14.18 -1.38 2.66
N LEU A 303 13.57 -2.54 2.85
CA LEU A 303 14.29 -3.77 3.25
C LEU A 303 15.32 -4.19 2.18
N LEU A 304 14.99 -3.99 0.90
CA LEU A 304 15.90 -4.28 -0.20
C LEU A 304 17.10 -3.32 -0.20
N GLU A 305 16.85 -2.02 -0.05
CA GLU A 305 17.88 -0.98 0.02
C GLU A 305 18.82 -1.17 1.22
N ASP A 306 18.29 -1.62 2.36
CA ASP A 306 19.06 -1.91 3.57
C ASP A 306 19.86 -3.23 3.48
N GLY A 307 19.61 -4.07 2.45
CA GLY A 307 20.20 -5.40 2.31
C GLY A 307 19.59 -6.46 3.23
N ASP A 308 18.42 -6.16 3.84
CA ASP A 308 17.72 -7.05 4.77
C ASP A 308 16.76 -8.01 4.04
N LEU A 309 16.49 -7.80 2.75
CA LEU A 309 15.62 -8.65 1.94
C LEU A 309 16.44 -9.53 0.99
N THR A 310 16.41 -10.83 1.24
CA THR A 310 17.14 -11.81 0.43
C THR A 310 16.25 -12.87 -0.21
N SER A 311 16.78 -13.57 -1.21
CA SER A 311 16.06 -14.61 -1.97
C SER A 311 15.41 -15.65 -1.06
N ASN A 312 14.21 -16.10 -1.43
CA ASN A 312 13.44 -17.14 -0.74
C ASN A 312 12.98 -16.81 0.70
N GLN A 313 13.33 -15.65 1.24
CA GLN A 313 12.75 -15.25 2.51
C GLN A 313 11.22 -15.22 2.41
N LYS A 314 10.54 -15.62 3.48
CA LYS A 314 9.09 -15.53 3.56
C LYS A 314 8.67 -14.22 4.19
N VAL A 315 7.76 -13.54 3.51
CA VAL A 315 7.16 -12.28 3.95
C VAL A 315 5.68 -12.48 4.21
N TYR A 316 5.18 -11.91 5.29
CA TYR A 316 3.76 -11.87 5.58
C TYR A 316 3.23 -10.44 5.55
N PHE A 317 2.26 -10.19 4.67
CA PHE A 317 1.53 -8.93 4.60
C PHE A 317 0.24 -8.99 5.40
N ILE A 318 -0.04 -7.91 6.13
CA ILE A 318 -1.35 -7.64 6.71
C ILE A 318 -1.82 -6.27 6.22
N ALA A 319 -2.75 -6.26 5.29
CA ALA A 319 -3.35 -5.04 4.78
C ALA A 319 -4.65 -4.72 5.49
N PHE A 320 -4.82 -3.44 5.79
CA PHE A 320 -6.05 -2.87 6.32
C PHE A 320 -6.55 -1.82 5.34
N GLY A 321 -7.80 -1.93 4.92
CA GLY A 321 -8.48 -0.92 4.11
C GLY A 321 -9.58 -0.22 4.90
N SER A 322 -9.84 1.05 4.57
CA SER A 322 -11.05 1.73 5.05
C SER A 322 -12.29 0.93 4.65
N GLY A 323 -13.21 0.75 5.56
CA GLY A 323 -14.37 -0.01 5.16
C GLY A 323 -15.01 -0.91 6.21
N LEU A 324 -14.36 -1.54 7.15
CA LEU A 324 -12.98 -1.94 7.36
C LEU A 324 -12.75 -3.29 6.65
N SER A 325 -11.65 -3.42 5.92
CA SER A 325 -11.25 -4.71 5.33
C SER A 325 -9.90 -5.14 5.88
N LEU A 326 -9.71 -6.45 6.09
CA LEU A 326 -8.44 -7.08 6.41
C LEU A 326 -8.17 -8.16 5.38
N ILE A 327 -6.96 -8.17 4.85
CA ILE A 327 -6.48 -9.19 3.94
C ILE A 327 -5.01 -9.50 4.25
N GLY A 328 -4.69 -10.79 4.37
CA GLY A 328 -3.34 -11.29 4.59
C GLY A 328 -2.81 -12.01 3.36
N MET A 329 -1.51 -11.93 3.16
CA MET A 329 -0.81 -12.65 2.11
C MET A 329 0.58 -13.07 2.63
N SER A 330 0.94 -14.32 2.41
CA SER A 330 2.31 -14.80 2.58
C SER A 330 2.92 -15.09 1.22
N PHE A 331 4.17 -14.71 1.01
CA PHE A 331 4.87 -15.04 -0.22
C PHE A 331 6.36 -15.24 0.04
N GLN A 332 7.01 -15.92 -0.90
CA GLN A 332 8.47 -16.03 -0.94
C GLN A 332 9.04 -14.95 -1.84
N VAL A 333 10.06 -14.27 -1.34
CA VAL A 333 10.82 -13.25 -2.08
C VAL A 333 11.40 -13.85 -3.36
N PRO A 334 11.36 -13.14 -4.50
CA PRO A 334 11.91 -13.59 -5.76
C PRO A 334 13.37 -14.05 -5.65
N LEU A 335 13.75 -15.07 -6.47
CA LEU A 335 15.10 -15.64 -6.46
C LEU A 335 16.16 -14.64 -6.94
N GLU A 336 15.75 -13.62 -7.69
CA GLU A 336 16.65 -12.67 -8.34
C GLU A 336 16.71 -11.31 -7.64
N VAL A 337 16.07 -11.20 -6.46
CA VAL A 337 15.95 -9.93 -5.72
C VAL A 337 17.32 -9.26 -5.45
N GLU A 338 18.35 -10.04 -5.24
CA GLU A 338 19.70 -9.55 -4.95
C GLU A 338 20.42 -8.95 -6.18
N LYS A 339 19.80 -9.02 -7.35
CA LYS A 339 20.33 -8.45 -8.61
C LYS A 339 19.67 -7.09 -8.95
N TRP A 340 18.70 -6.62 -8.17
CA TRP A 340 17.88 -5.43 -8.46
C TRP A 340 18.47 -4.10 -8.00
#